data_324ebbf9d409cb680ffa05d4ea369d98
#
_entry.id   324ebbf9d409cb680ffa05d4ea369d98
#
_cell.length_a   1.000
_cell.length_b   1.000
_cell.length_c   1.000
_cell.angle_alpha   90.00
_cell.angle_beta   90.00
_cell.angle_gamma   90.00
#
_symmetry.space_group_name_H-M   'P 1'
#
loop_
_entity.id
_entity.type
_entity.pdbx_description
1 polymer ?
#
loop_
_entity_poly.entity_id
_entity_poly.type
_entity_poly.pdbx_seq_one_letter_code
_entity_poly.pdbx_strand_id
1 'polypeptide(L)'
;MTQQATERFQYLIQQLELTDDVYMSFFERGELSRMTVHKKKRVWQFDITLEHILPYQMYQLMRLRMVEKFAHIAQVSLSIEARVPQVTEQLIHDYWLAVIEAIDDMSPPLRGQLAKQIPIWTGNKIVANVEQDIQLMQLKSKYATRITETFKSFGFPNMPIDFQLVDPSEEMLAMQEAFYEERRKEEERLSQQALEDFQRREKEKAANPAAVVQDRPFQLGGVIKNPDVAEIRSIVEEESSIILEGYVFATEIKILKSGRALLEFKVTDYTDSLMIKMFSRGDDDVPMMEQLKKGMWVRV
;
A
#
# COMPACT_ATOMS: atom_id res chain seq x y z
N MET A 1 29.30 -17.89 -26.69
CA MET A 1 29.62 -17.27 -25.37
C MET A 1 30.89 -16.49 -25.54
N THR A 2 30.91 -15.22 -25.24
CA THR A 2 32.14 -14.45 -25.26
C THR A 2 32.78 -14.59 -23.88
N GLN A 3 33.96 -15.21 -23.80
CA GLN A 3 34.76 -15.38 -22.59
C GLN A 3 34.79 -14.10 -21.76
N GLN A 4 34.82 -12.95 -22.41
CA GLN A 4 34.77 -11.65 -21.79
C GLN A 4 33.48 -11.32 -20.98
N ALA A 5 32.31 -11.85 -21.40
CA ALA A 5 31.05 -11.61 -20.68
C ALA A 5 30.99 -12.41 -19.37
N THR A 6 31.53 -13.65 -19.41
CA THR A 6 31.69 -14.48 -18.21
C THR A 6 32.68 -13.88 -17.21
N GLU A 7 33.85 -13.45 -17.71
CA GLU A 7 34.86 -12.81 -16.85
C GLU A 7 34.32 -11.53 -16.15
N ARG A 8 33.57 -10.68 -16.86
CA ARG A 8 32.93 -9.51 -16.30
C ARG A 8 31.89 -9.86 -15.24
N PHE A 9 31.14 -10.92 -15.48
CA PHE A 9 30.14 -11.41 -14.52
C PHE A 9 30.84 -11.93 -13.27
N GLN A 10 31.85 -12.76 -13.39
CA GLN A 10 32.61 -13.29 -12.25
C GLN A 10 33.25 -12.15 -11.44
N TYR A 11 33.77 -11.12 -12.11
CA TYR A 11 34.26 -9.94 -11.44
C TYR A 11 33.15 -9.22 -10.65
N LEU A 12 31.95 -9.10 -11.24
CA LEU A 12 30.79 -8.51 -10.56
C LEU A 12 30.42 -9.32 -9.31
N ILE A 13 30.31 -10.65 -9.41
CA ILE A 13 29.98 -11.54 -8.27
C ILE A 13 31.02 -11.42 -7.15
N GLN A 14 32.29 -11.33 -7.51
CA GLN A 14 33.36 -11.07 -6.54
C GLN A 14 33.20 -9.70 -5.85
N GLN A 15 32.87 -8.66 -6.60
CA GLN A 15 32.61 -7.33 -6.05
C GLN A 15 31.37 -7.27 -5.13
N LEU A 16 30.41 -8.17 -5.32
CA LEU A 16 29.21 -8.29 -4.50
C LEU A 16 29.40 -9.21 -3.29
N GLU A 17 30.60 -9.79 -3.13
CA GLU A 17 30.91 -10.73 -2.05
C GLU A 17 30.00 -11.96 -2.03
N LEU A 18 29.63 -12.47 -3.20
CA LEU A 18 28.81 -13.67 -3.41
C LEU A 18 29.67 -14.86 -3.85
N THR A 19 30.81 -15.03 -3.25
CA THR A 19 31.83 -16.02 -3.65
C THR A 19 31.84 -17.28 -2.78
N ASP A 20 30.96 -17.39 -1.79
CA ASP A 20 30.84 -18.59 -0.97
C ASP A 20 30.39 -19.77 -1.83
N ASP A 21 30.90 -20.97 -1.54
CA ASP A 21 30.61 -22.19 -2.31
C ASP A 21 29.12 -22.46 -2.49
N VAL A 22 28.30 -22.13 -1.49
CA VAL A 22 26.84 -22.26 -1.53
C VAL A 22 26.23 -21.39 -2.63
N TYR A 23 26.79 -20.21 -2.87
CA TYR A 23 26.26 -19.25 -3.86
C TYR A 23 26.86 -19.46 -5.24
N MET A 24 28.12 -19.90 -5.31
CA MET A 24 28.83 -20.06 -6.57
C MET A 24 28.15 -21.02 -7.54
N SER A 25 27.49 -22.08 -7.04
CA SER A 25 26.75 -23.02 -7.89
C SER A 25 25.65 -22.35 -8.74
N PHE A 26 25.08 -21.25 -8.28
CA PHE A 26 24.07 -20.48 -9.01
C PHE A 26 24.67 -19.53 -10.05
N PHE A 27 25.92 -19.11 -9.85
CA PHE A 27 26.57 -18.06 -10.65
C PHE A 27 27.72 -18.55 -11.53
N GLU A 28 28.14 -19.80 -11.40
CA GLU A 28 29.32 -20.35 -12.09
C GLU A 28 29.30 -20.16 -13.62
N ARG A 29 28.11 -20.36 -14.21
CA ARG A 29 27.91 -20.24 -15.68
C ARG A 29 27.16 -18.94 -16.06
N GLY A 30 27.22 -17.95 -15.20
CA GLY A 30 26.59 -16.66 -15.43
C GLY A 30 27.39 -15.78 -16.39
N GLU A 31 26.70 -14.86 -17.06
CA GLU A 31 27.26 -13.87 -17.98
C GLU A 31 26.63 -12.50 -17.74
N LEU A 32 27.44 -11.47 -17.73
CA LEU A 32 26.98 -10.08 -17.84
C LEU A 32 26.82 -9.75 -19.32
N SER A 33 25.61 -9.93 -19.85
CA SER A 33 25.32 -9.78 -21.28
C SER A 33 25.38 -8.33 -21.72
N ARG A 34 24.91 -7.42 -20.85
CA ARG A 34 24.92 -5.98 -21.11
C ARG A 34 24.93 -5.18 -19.81
N MET A 35 25.57 -4.03 -19.84
CA MET A 35 25.44 -2.99 -18.82
C MET A 35 25.09 -1.67 -19.51
N THR A 36 23.96 -1.08 -19.17
CA THR A 36 23.48 0.19 -19.75
C THR A 36 23.44 1.27 -18.68
N VAL A 37 24.08 2.42 -18.97
CA VAL A 37 24.13 3.56 -18.06
C VAL A 37 23.24 4.67 -18.57
N HIS A 38 22.12 4.89 -17.92
CA HIS A 38 21.18 5.99 -18.20
C HIS A 38 21.59 7.24 -17.39
N LYS A 39 22.53 8.03 -17.88
CA LYS A 39 23.09 9.19 -17.17
C LYS A 39 22.04 10.18 -16.69
N LYS A 40 21.05 10.53 -17.54
CA LYS A 40 19.98 11.49 -17.19
C LYS A 40 19.09 11.00 -16.06
N LYS A 41 18.79 9.69 -16.01
CA LYS A 41 17.94 9.07 -14.99
C LYS A 41 18.73 8.59 -13.78
N ARG A 42 20.06 8.60 -13.84
CA ARG A 42 20.95 8.00 -12.84
C ARG A 42 20.60 6.53 -12.56
N VAL A 43 20.32 5.76 -13.62
CA VAL A 43 19.99 4.33 -13.54
C VAL A 43 21.05 3.52 -14.25
N TRP A 44 21.55 2.51 -13.58
CA TRP A 44 22.40 1.47 -14.16
C TRP A 44 21.61 0.20 -14.32
N GLN A 45 21.46 -0.24 -15.56
CA GLN A 45 20.76 -1.48 -15.89
C GLN A 45 21.78 -2.58 -16.18
N PHE A 46 21.59 -3.70 -15.50
CA PHE A 46 22.40 -4.90 -15.66
C PHE A 46 21.53 -6.00 -16.28
N ASP A 47 21.90 -6.46 -17.46
CA ASP A 47 21.27 -7.58 -18.14
C ASP A 47 22.18 -8.80 -17.95
N ILE A 48 21.71 -9.78 -17.17
CA ILE A 48 22.49 -10.94 -16.73
C ILE A 48 21.83 -12.20 -17.30
N THR A 49 22.65 -13.08 -17.86
CA THR A 49 22.21 -14.41 -18.30
C THR A 49 22.74 -15.46 -17.34
N LEU A 50 21.85 -16.28 -16.77
CA LEU A 50 22.18 -17.40 -15.89
C LEU A 50 21.80 -18.73 -16.53
N GLU A 51 22.21 -19.84 -15.98
CA GLU A 51 21.80 -21.15 -16.43
C GLU A 51 20.35 -21.46 -16.08
N HIS A 52 19.98 -21.21 -14.84
CA HIS A 52 18.66 -21.47 -14.28
C HIS A 52 18.05 -20.19 -13.66
N ILE A 53 16.76 -20.23 -13.39
CA ILE A 53 16.08 -19.21 -12.59
C ILE A 53 16.67 -19.28 -11.16
N LEU A 54 17.04 -18.14 -10.60
CA LEU A 54 17.52 -18.10 -9.22
C LEU A 54 16.41 -18.47 -8.23
N PRO A 55 16.70 -19.15 -7.13
CA PRO A 55 15.83 -19.13 -5.97
C PRO A 55 15.60 -17.69 -5.51
N TYR A 56 14.38 -17.36 -5.09
CA TYR A 56 14.00 -15.97 -4.78
C TYR A 56 14.91 -15.32 -3.71
N GLN A 57 15.32 -16.09 -2.70
CA GLN A 57 16.25 -15.61 -1.68
C GLN A 57 17.61 -15.19 -2.28
N MET A 58 18.10 -15.93 -3.25
CA MET A 58 19.35 -15.61 -3.94
C MET A 58 19.23 -14.36 -4.81
N TYR A 59 18.08 -14.22 -5.50
CA TYR A 59 17.76 -12.98 -6.23
C TYR A 59 17.72 -11.78 -5.31
N GLN A 60 17.06 -11.89 -4.16
CA GLN A 60 16.97 -10.82 -3.17
C GLN A 60 18.37 -10.44 -2.64
N LEU A 61 19.18 -11.43 -2.30
CA LEU A 61 20.54 -11.20 -1.80
C LEU A 61 21.38 -10.49 -2.85
N MET A 62 21.38 -10.97 -4.09
CA MET A 62 22.10 -10.34 -5.21
C MET A 62 21.64 -8.90 -5.42
N ARG A 63 20.33 -8.66 -5.46
CA ARG A 63 19.76 -7.31 -5.60
C ARG A 63 20.17 -6.41 -4.45
N LEU A 64 20.12 -6.89 -3.21
CA LEU A 64 20.52 -6.13 -2.03
C LEU A 64 21.99 -5.71 -2.12
N ARG A 65 22.89 -6.66 -2.42
CA ARG A 65 24.33 -6.37 -2.57
C ARG A 65 24.62 -5.40 -3.71
N MET A 66 23.91 -5.49 -4.81
CA MET A 66 24.02 -4.54 -5.92
C MET A 66 23.56 -3.13 -5.50
N VAL A 67 22.44 -3.03 -4.79
CA VAL A 67 21.97 -1.74 -4.29
C VAL A 67 22.98 -1.16 -3.29
N GLU A 68 23.46 -1.89 -2.32
CA GLU A 68 24.48 -1.45 -1.36
C GLU A 68 25.74 -0.94 -2.06
N LYS A 69 26.22 -1.68 -3.06
CA LYS A 69 27.45 -1.34 -3.78
C LYS A 69 27.32 -0.08 -4.63
N PHE A 70 26.18 0.12 -5.28
CA PHE A 70 26.01 1.15 -6.31
C PHE A 70 25.05 2.30 -5.91
N ALA A 71 24.36 2.24 -4.76
CA ALA A 71 23.38 3.25 -4.33
C ALA A 71 23.93 4.68 -4.30
N HIS A 72 25.21 4.83 -3.98
CA HIS A 72 25.89 6.13 -3.95
C HIS A 72 26.13 6.73 -5.35
N ILE A 73 26.04 5.92 -6.42
CA ILE A 73 26.28 6.34 -7.79
C ILE A 73 24.97 6.45 -8.58
N ALA A 74 24.14 5.39 -8.53
CA ALA A 74 22.94 5.27 -9.35
C ALA A 74 21.93 4.30 -8.76
N GLN A 75 20.67 4.41 -9.19
CA GLN A 75 19.67 3.40 -8.98
C GLN A 75 19.98 2.16 -9.82
N VAL A 76 19.89 0.98 -9.24
CA VAL A 76 20.16 -0.28 -9.94
C VAL A 76 18.87 -0.87 -10.49
N SER A 77 18.89 -1.22 -11.77
CA SER A 77 17.90 -2.04 -12.44
C SER A 77 18.53 -3.36 -12.87
N LEU A 78 17.89 -4.46 -12.53
CA LEU A 78 18.40 -5.81 -12.80
C LEU A 78 17.40 -6.54 -13.70
N SER A 79 17.89 -7.12 -14.79
CA SER A 79 17.15 -8.02 -15.67
C SER A 79 17.92 -9.32 -15.81
N ILE A 80 17.25 -10.44 -15.52
CA ILE A 80 17.84 -11.77 -15.61
C ILE A 80 17.18 -12.54 -16.73
N GLU A 81 17.98 -13.31 -17.46
CA GLU A 81 17.53 -14.29 -18.44
C GLU A 81 18.08 -15.66 -18.06
N ALA A 82 17.23 -16.68 -18.01
CA ALA A 82 17.66 -18.05 -17.76
C ALA A 82 17.75 -18.82 -19.09
N ARG A 83 18.88 -19.51 -19.34
CA ARG A 83 19.07 -20.33 -20.55
C ARG A 83 18.22 -21.60 -20.53
N VAL A 84 18.09 -22.19 -19.35
CA VAL A 84 17.32 -23.41 -19.11
C VAL A 84 16.33 -23.14 -18.00
N PRO A 85 15.24 -22.40 -18.28
CA PRO A 85 14.27 -22.02 -17.25
C PRO A 85 13.46 -23.26 -16.83
N GLN A 86 13.72 -23.75 -15.63
CA GLN A 86 12.88 -24.77 -14.98
C GLN A 86 11.89 -24.06 -14.09
N VAL A 87 10.62 -24.04 -14.49
CA VAL A 87 9.55 -23.38 -13.74
C VAL A 87 8.88 -24.40 -12.85
N THR A 88 8.83 -24.11 -11.56
CA THR A 88 8.07 -24.87 -10.56
C THR A 88 7.01 -23.97 -9.95
N GLU A 89 5.96 -24.57 -9.42
CA GLU A 89 4.91 -23.85 -8.71
C GLU A 89 5.49 -23.06 -7.52
N GLN A 90 6.42 -23.67 -6.79
CA GLN A 90 7.09 -23.01 -5.67
C GLN A 90 7.84 -21.74 -6.10
N LEU A 91 8.57 -21.78 -7.22
CA LEU A 91 9.25 -20.58 -7.72
C LEU A 91 8.28 -19.47 -8.10
N ILE A 92 7.13 -19.82 -8.69
CA ILE A 92 6.11 -18.82 -9.02
C ILE A 92 5.56 -18.19 -7.73
N HIS A 93 5.27 -18.99 -6.71
CA HIS A 93 4.79 -18.49 -5.42
C HIS A 93 5.82 -17.57 -4.75
N ASP A 94 7.09 -17.98 -4.74
CA ASP A 94 8.17 -17.21 -4.11
C ASP A 94 8.36 -15.84 -4.77
N TYR A 95 8.19 -15.76 -6.10
CA TYR A 95 8.34 -14.52 -6.87
C TYR A 95 7.05 -13.70 -6.98
N TRP A 96 5.88 -14.28 -6.70
CA TRP A 96 4.59 -13.65 -6.94
C TRP A 96 4.46 -12.26 -6.32
N LEU A 97 4.77 -12.15 -5.04
CA LEU A 97 4.68 -10.87 -4.34
C LEU A 97 5.60 -9.82 -4.97
N ALA A 98 6.84 -10.19 -5.27
CA ALA A 98 7.80 -9.27 -5.89
C ALA A 98 7.36 -8.81 -7.28
N VAL A 99 6.73 -9.70 -8.05
CA VAL A 99 6.17 -9.36 -9.38
C VAL A 99 5.04 -8.35 -9.24
N ILE A 100 4.12 -8.56 -8.30
CA ILE A 100 2.99 -7.64 -8.06
C ILE A 100 3.48 -6.28 -7.53
N GLU A 101 4.47 -6.27 -6.64
CA GLU A 101 5.05 -5.03 -6.09
C GLU A 101 5.85 -4.22 -7.13
N ALA A 102 6.44 -4.89 -8.12
CA ALA A 102 7.20 -4.22 -9.19
C ALA A 102 6.32 -3.43 -10.18
N ILE A 103 5.00 -3.56 -10.11
CA ILE A 103 4.07 -2.84 -10.99
C ILE A 103 3.60 -1.53 -10.30
N ASP A 104 4.28 -0.44 -10.59
CA ASP A 104 4.12 0.85 -9.88
C ASP A 104 2.71 1.45 -9.97
N ASP A 105 2.03 1.32 -11.13
CA ASP A 105 0.73 1.94 -11.40
C ASP A 105 -0.48 1.06 -11.01
N MET A 106 -0.26 -0.06 -10.33
CA MET A 106 -1.32 -0.88 -9.78
C MET A 106 -1.90 -0.22 -8.53
N SER A 107 -3.24 -0.09 -8.48
CA SER A 107 -3.91 0.50 -7.32
C SER A 107 -3.65 -0.31 -6.04
N PRO A 108 -3.49 0.34 -4.87
CA PRO A 108 -3.19 -0.36 -3.62
C PRO A 108 -4.21 -1.47 -3.25
N PRO A 109 -5.54 -1.28 -3.44
CA PRO A 109 -6.51 -2.34 -3.16
C PRO A 109 -6.32 -3.57 -4.05
N LEU A 110 -6.12 -3.36 -5.36
CA LEU A 110 -5.91 -4.46 -6.32
C LEU A 110 -4.60 -5.19 -6.05
N ARG A 111 -3.53 -4.44 -5.74
CA ARG A 111 -2.23 -4.99 -5.35
C ARG A 111 -2.35 -5.85 -4.09
N GLY A 112 -3.03 -5.33 -3.05
CA GLY A 112 -3.23 -6.05 -1.80
C GLY A 112 -4.06 -7.33 -1.95
N GLN A 113 -5.02 -7.34 -2.87
CA GLN A 113 -5.80 -8.53 -3.18
C GLN A 113 -4.96 -9.59 -3.90
N LEU A 114 -4.22 -9.22 -4.95
CA LEU A 114 -3.36 -10.15 -5.67
C LEU A 114 -2.20 -10.68 -4.80
N ALA A 115 -1.65 -9.84 -3.92
CA ALA A 115 -0.58 -10.24 -3.01
C ALA A 115 -1.00 -11.32 -2.01
N LYS A 116 -2.29 -11.41 -1.68
CA LYS A 116 -2.84 -12.43 -0.77
C LYS A 116 -3.17 -13.76 -1.48
N GLN A 117 -3.19 -13.75 -2.80
CA GLN A 117 -3.53 -14.93 -3.57
C GLN A 117 -2.31 -15.78 -3.87
N ILE A 118 -2.56 -17.08 -3.99
CA ILE A 118 -1.58 -18.05 -4.43
C ILE A 118 -1.92 -18.39 -5.88
N PRO A 119 -1.11 -17.96 -6.85
CA PRO A 119 -1.35 -18.29 -8.26
C PRO A 119 -1.11 -19.78 -8.51
N ILE A 120 -1.88 -20.35 -9.41
CA ILE A 120 -1.79 -21.77 -9.79
C ILE A 120 -0.95 -21.88 -11.07
N TRP A 121 0.04 -22.78 -11.06
CA TRP A 121 0.81 -23.13 -12.26
C TRP A 121 0.21 -24.34 -12.97
N THR A 122 -0.19 -24.18 -14.22
CA THR A 122 -0.78 -25.27 -15.03
C THR A 122 0.23 -25.94 -15.98
N GLY A 123 1.53 -25.63 -15.84
CA GLY A 123 2.59 -26.14 -16.73
C GLY A 123 2.87 -25.25 -17.95
N ASN A 124 1.93 -24.42 -18.37
CA ASN A 124 2.09 -23.51 -19.50
C ASN A 124 1.59 -22.09 -19.26
N LYS A 125 0.77 -21.87 -18.27
CA LYS A 125 0.25 -20.56 -17.88
C LYS A 125 0.08 -20.45 -16.37
N ILE A 126 0.09 -19.22 -15.89
CA ILE A 126 -0.26 -18.88 -14.51
C ILE A 126 -1.76 -18.56 -14.47
N VAL A 127 -2.47 -19.07 -13.49
CA VAL A 127 -3.88 -18.75 -13.24
C VAL A 127 -4.00 -18.09 -11.88
N ALA A 128 -4.59 -16.89 -11.85
CA ALA A 128 -4.89 -16.17 -10.63
C ALA A 128 -6.40 -15.89 -10.52
N ASN A 129 -6.95 -16.06 -9.33
CA ASN A 129 -8.37 -15.92 -9.10
C ASN A 129 -8.72 -14.47 -8.74
N VAL A 130 -9.89 -14.01 -9.13
CA VAL A 130 -10.45 -12.70 -8.76
C VAL A 130 -11.93 -12.84 -8.42
N GLU A 131 -12.40 -11.98 -7.53
CA GLU A 131 -13.76 -12.07 -6.98
C GLU A 131 -14.74 -11.12 -7.68
N GLN A 132 -14.26 -10.17 -8.48
CA GLN A 132 -15.09 -9.12 -9.07
C GLN A 132 -14.83 -8.99 -10.57
N ASP A 133 -15.90 -8.90 -11.36
CA ASP A 133 -15.85 -8.74 -12.83
C ASP A 133 -15.05 -7.51 -13.27
N ILE A 134 -15.22 -6.39 -12.57
CA ILE A 134 -14.52 -5.13 -12.89
C ILE A 134 -13.01 -5.32 -12.76
N GLN A 135 -12.57 -6.01 -11.70
CA GLN A 135 -11.16 -6.33 -11.48
C GLN A 135 -10.63 -7.29 -12.54
N LEU A 136 -11.42 -8.31 -12.91
CA LEU A 136 -11.09 -9.25 -13.97
C LEU A 136 -10.82 -8.53 -15.29
N MET A 137 -11.72 -7.64 -15.69
CA MET A 137 -11.57 -6.86 -16.92
C MET A 137 -10.33 -5.97 -16.87
N GLN A 138 -10.09 -5.29 -15.75
CA GLN A 138 -8.93 -4.42 -15.55
C GLN A 138 -7.61 -5.21 -15.57
N LEU A 139 -7.56 -6.36 -14.90
CA LEU A 139 -6.38 -7.22 -14.86
C LEU A 139 -6.05 -7.79 -16.24
N LYS A 140 -7.05 -8.31 -16.96
CA LYS A 140 -6.85 -8.85 -18.31
C LYS A 140 -6.40 -7.79 -19.32
N SER A 141 -6.99 -6.59 -19.27
CA SER A 141 -6.71 -5.56 -20.26
C SER A 141 -5.40 -4.80 -20.01
N LYS A 142 -5.07 -4.54 -18.74
CA LYS A 142 -3.98 -3.62 -18.39
C LYS A 142 -2.76 -4.33 -17.80
N TYR A 143 -2.96 -5.34 -16.96
CA TYR A 143 -1.88 -5.88 -16.14
C TYR A 143 -1.37 -7.25 -16.56
N ALA A 144 -2.14 -8.07 -17.29
CA ALA A 144 -1.72 -9.42 -17.68
C ALA A 144 -0.35 -9.44 -18.39
N THR A 145 -0.19 -8.62 -19.42
CA THR A 145 1.07 -8.50 -20.18
C THR A 145 2.20 -8.02 -19.28
N ARG A 146 1.95 -7.04 -18.44
CA ARG A 146 2.97 -6.46 -17.54
C ARG A 146 3.46 -7.45 -16.50
N ILE A 147 2.55 -8.25 -15.92
CA ILE A 147 2.91 -9.32 -14.99
C ILE A 147 3.79 -10.35 -15.70
N THR A 148 3.43 -10.76 -16.92
CA THR A 148 4.24 -11.67 -17.74
C THR A 148 5.63 -11.10 -18.04
N GLU A 149 5.71 -9.82 -18.42
CA GLU A 149 6.99 -9.14 -18.67
C GLU A 149 7.83 -9.01 -17.40
N THR A 150 7.20 -8.77 -16.25
CA THR A 150 7.89 -8.70 -14.98
C THR A 150 8.46 -10.06 -14.59
N PHE A 151 7.70 -11.15 -14.71
CA PHE A 151 8.25 -12.52 -14.55
C PHE A 151 9.44 -12.76 -15.47
N LYS A 152 9.33 -12.35 -16.72
CA LYS A 152 10.43 -12.49 -17.70
C LYS A 152 11.69 -11.75 -17.25
N SER A 153 11.56 -10.58 -16.62
CA SER A 153 12.72 -9.84 -16.11
C SER A 153 13.44 -10.53 -14.95
N PHE A 154 12.79 -11.49 -14.29
CA PHE A 154 13.38 -12.34 -13.25
C PHE A 154 13.98 -13.65 -13.80
N GLY A 155 13.95 -13.87 -15.11
CA GLY A 155 14.52 -15.06 -15.75
C GLY A 155 13.50 -16.15 -16.09
N PHE A 156 12.23 -15.92 -15.86
CA PHE A 156 11.18 -16.84 -16.27
C PHE A 156 10.98 -16.82 -17.78
N PRO A 157 10.52 -17.92 -18.39
CA PRO A 157 10.12 -17.92 -19.79
C PRO A 157 8.86 -17.08 -20.01
N ASN A 158 8.46 -16.89 -21.25
CA ASN A 158 7.21 -16.23 -21.55
C ASN A 158 6.00 -17.07 -21.07
N MET A 159 5.49 -16.74 -19.89
CA MET A 159 4.36 -17.44 -19.27
C MET A 159 3.14 -16.51 -19.27
N PRO A 160 2.13 -16.79 -20.09
CA PRO A 160 0.91 -16.00 -20.04
C PRO A 160 0.21 -16.16 -18.69
N ILE A 161 -0.36 -15.07 -18.20
CA ILE A 161 -1.23 -15.11 -17.03
C ILE A 161 -2.69 -15.01 -17.46
N ASP A 162 -3.52 -15.83 -16.86
CA ASP A 162 -4.97 -15.83 -17.01
C ASP A 162 -5.62 -15.50 -15.66
N PHE A 163 -6.62 -14.63 -15.67
CA PHE A 163 -7.40 -14.31 -14.50
C PHE A 163 -8.77 -14.93 -14.62
N GLN A 164 -9.23 -15.62 -13.59
CA GLN A 164 -10.52 -16.29 -13.57
C GLN A 164 -11.39 -15.73 -12.44
N LEU A 165 -12.65 -15.49 -12.77
CA LEU A 165 -13.63 -15.14 -11.76
C LEU A 165 -13.94 -16.40 -10.94
N VAL A 166 -13.81 -16.27 -9.64
CA VAL A 166 -14.23 -17.33 -8.71
C VAL A 166 -15.32 -16.74 -7.83
N ASP A 167 -16.44 -17.42 -7.80
CA ASP A 167 -17.46 -17.07 -6.82
C ASP A 167 -16.89 -17.26 -5.43
N PRO A 168 -17.02 -16.25 -4.56
CA PRO A 168 -16.52 -16.36 -3.20
C PRO A 168 -17.15 -17.61 -2.56
N SER A 169 -16.31 -18.44 -1.93
CA SER A 169 -16.81 -19.61 -1.23
C SER A 169 -17.80 -19.17 -0.13
N GLU A 170 -18.78 -20.01 0.19
CA GLU A 170 -19.72 -19.73 1.28
C GLU A 170 -19.00 -19.39 2.60
N GLU A 171 -17.87 -20.03 2.86
CA GLU A 171 -17.00 -19.73 4.01
C GLU A 171 -16.40 -18.31 3.94
N MET A 172 -15.98 -17.85 2.76
CA MET A 172 -15.43 -16.52 2.58
C MET A 172 -16.51 -15.44 2.68
N LEU A 173 -17.70 -15.68 2.15
CA LEU A 173 -18.87 -14.82 2.33
C LEU A 173 -19.26 -14.73 3.81
N ALA A 174 -19.32 -15.86 4.51
CA ALA A 174 -19.63 -15.90 5.94
C ALA A 174 -18.56 -15.16 6.78
N MET A 175 -17.28 -15.29 6.42
CA MET A 175 -16.19 -14.59 7.08
C MET A 175 -16.23 -13.08 6.82
N GLN A 176 -16.60 -12.69 5.61
CA GLN A 176 -16.77 -11.29 5.21
C GLN A 176 -17.97 -10.66 5.92
N GLU A 177 -19.10 -11.35 5.99
CA GLU A 177 -20.28 -10.93 6.74
C GLU A 177 -19.97 -10.80 8.23
N ALA A 178 -19.30 -11.78 8.83
CA ALA A 178 -18.88 -11.72 10.24
C ALA A 178 -17.98 -10.51 10.52
N PHE A 179 -17.02 -10.21 9.63
CA PHE A 179 -16.15 -9.04 9.75
C PHE A 179 -16.92 -7.71 9.67
N TYR A 180 -17.87 -7.60 8.74
CA TYR A 180 -18.73 -6.41 8.65
C TYR A 180 -19.67 -6.26 9.85
N GLU A 181 -20.20 -7.37 10.36
CA GLU A 181 -21.01 -7.35 11.59
C GLU A 181 -20.21 -6.94 12.82
N GLU A 182 -18.98 -7.44 12.96
CA GLU A 182 -18.10 -7.05 14.07
C GLU A 182 -17.74 -5.56 14.01
N ARG A 183 -17.40 -5.05 12.83
CA ARG A 183 -17.17 -3.61 12.64
C ARG A 183 -18.40 -2.79 12.98
N ARG A 184 -19.59 -3.19 12.53
CA ARG A 184 -20.84 -2.49 12.83
C ARG A 184 -21.12 -2.46 14.34
N LYS A 185 -20.94 -3.59 15.02
CA LYS A 185 -21.10 -3.66 16.49
C LYS A 185 -20.09 -2.76 17.22
N GLU A 186 -18.85 -2.69 16.75
CA GLU A 186 -17.84 -1.80 17.34
C GLU A 186 -18.17 -0.32 17.11
N GLU A 187 -18.65 0.05 15.93
CA GLU A 187 -19.11 1.40 15.62
C GLU A 187 -20.34 1.79 16.46
N GLU A 188 -21.32 0.88 16.61
CA GLU A 188 -22.47 1.09 17.49
C GLU A 188 -22.06 1.25 18.95
N ARG A 189 -21.13 0.43 19.45
CA ARG A 189 -20.59 0.51 20.80
C ARG A 189 -19.90 1.85 21.06
N LEU A 190 -19.05 2.30 20.12
CA LEU A 190 -18.38 3.60 20.22
C LEU A 190 -19.36 4.76 20.19
N SER A 191 -20.40 4.67 19.36
CA SER A 191 -21.46 5.68 19.29
C SER A 191 -22.25 5.75 20.59
N GLN A 192 -22.62 4.60 21.18
CA GLN A 192 -23.30 4.54 22.48
C GLN A 192 -22.45 5.10 23.61
N GLN A 193 -21.16 4.77 23.67
CA GLN A 193 -20.23 5.33 24.66
C GLN A 193 -20.11 6.85 24.52
N ALA A 194 -20.07 7.37 23.30
CA ALA A 194 -20.03 8.81 23.06
C ALA A 194 -21.32 9.50 23.56
N LEU A 195 -22.47 8.87 23.34
CA LEU A 195 -23.76 9.38 23.82
C LEU A 195 -23.85 9.38 25.34
N GLU A 196 -23.41 8.30 26.00
CA GLU A 196 -23.38 8.21 27.48
C GLU A 196 -22.43 9.22 28.08
N ASP A 197 -21.25 9.43 27.52
CA ASP A 197 -20.29 10.44 27.96
C ASP A 197 -20.85 11.86 27.81
N PHE A 198 -21.56 12.11 26.71
CA PHE A 198 -22.25 13.40 26.52
C PHE A 198 -23.33 13.62 27.58
N GLN A 199 -24.21 12.64 27.76
CA GLN A 199 -25.29 12.74 28.79
C GLN A 199 -24.73 12.89 30.19
N ARG A 200 -23.63 12.23 30.53
CA ARG A 200 -22.94 12.39 31.80
C ARG A 200 -22.43 13.82 32.00
N ARG A 201 -21.77 14.39 30.99
CA ARG A 201 -21.26 15.77 31.01
C ARG A 201 -22.37 16.81 31.11
N GLU A 202 -23.48 16.59 30.42
CA GLU A 202 -24.66 17.47 30.54
C GLU A 202 -25.25 17.44 31.97
N LYS A 203 -25.34 16.25 32.58
CA LYS A 203 -25.77 16.11 33.98
C LYS A 203 -24.80 16.76 34.98
N GLU A 204 -23.48 16.62 34.74
CA GLU A 204 -22.43 17.26 35.53
C GLU A 204 -22.47 18.80 35.41
N LYS A 205 -22.69 19.34 34.21
CA LYS A 205 -22.89 20.78 33.97
C LYS A 205 -24.14 21.30 34.64
N ALA A 206 -25.23 20.54 34.61
CA ALA A 206 -26.47 20.91 35.30
C ALA A 206 -26.36 20.87 36.85
N ALA A 207 -25.50 19.97 37.36
CA ALA A 207 -25.28 19.82 38.82
C ALA A 207 -24.31 20.86 39.40
N ASN A 208 -23.48 21.52 38.60
CA ASN A 208 -22.50 22.49 39.08
C ASN A 208 -22.38 23.72 38.14
N PRO A 209 -23.36 24.65 38.17
CA PRO A 209 -23.40 25.81 37.28
C PRO A 209 -22.27 26.83 37.53
N ALA A 210 -21.46 26.68 38.56
CA ALA A 210 -20.34 27.58 38.88
C ALA A 210 -19.00 27.17 38.19
N ALA A 211 -18.94 26.02 37.56
CA ALA A 211 -17.75 25.52 36.85
C ALA A 211 -17.79 25.77 35.35
N VAL A 212 -18.52 26.76 34.87
CA VAL A 212 -18.44 27.22 33.47
C VAL A 212 -17.12 27.95 33.30
N VAL A 213 -16.07 27.19 33.08
CA VAL A 213 -14.85 27.70 32.43
C VAL A 213 -15.34 28.32 31.11
N GLN A 214 -15.07 29.62 30.94
CA GLN A 214 -15.35 30.32 29.68
C GLN A 214 -14.71 29.53 28.53
N ASP A 215 -15.49 28.63 27.95
CA ASP A 215 -15.14 27.90 26.78
C ASP A 215 -15.18 28.90 25.61
N ARG A 216 -14.06 29.63 25.43
CA ARG A 216 -13.93 30.49 24.25
C ARG A 216 -13.81 29.51 23.06
N PRO A 217 -14.75 29.59 22.12
CA PRO A 217 -14.65 28.74 20.92
C PRO A 217 -13.33 29.04 20.27
N PHE A 218 -12.44 28.03 20.15
CA PHE A 218 -11.26 28.20 19.34
C PHE A 218 -11.63 28.05 17.87
N GLN A 219 -10.96 28.80 17.01
CA GLN A 219 -11.22 28.83 15.59
C GLN A 219 -9.95 28.42 14.86
N LEU A 220 -10.05 27.40 14.01
CA LEU A 220 -9.00 26.96 13.13
C LEU A 220 -9.42 27.22 11.68
N GLY A 221 -8.83 28.23 11.06
CA GLY A 221 -9.16 28.67 9.71
C GLY A 221 -10.17 29.84 9.65
N GLY A 222 -10.93 29.91 8.56
CA GLY A 222 -11.90 30.99 8.31
C GLY A 222 -13.20 30.83 9.11
N VAL A 223 -13.92 31.94 9.31
CA VAL A 223 -15.25 31.90 9.95
C VAL A 223 -16.26 31.29 8.99
N ILE A 224 -16.96 30.25 9.43
CA ILE A 224 -18.08 29.66 8.70
C ILE A 224 -19.31 30.55 8.91
N LYS A 225 -19.73 31.26 7.85
CA LYS A 225 -20.83 32.24 7.92
C LYS A 225 -22.18 31.68 7.49
N ASN A 226 -22.19 30.56 6.75
CA ASN A 226 -23.44 29.97 6.27
C ASN A 226 -24.14 29.26 7.45
N PRO A 227 -25.44 29.53 7.71
CA PRO A 227 -26.19 28.86 8.79
C PRO A 227 -26.65 27.43 8.44
N ASP A 228 -26.60 27.03 7.17
CA ASP A 228 -27.14 25.73 6.73
C ASP A 228 -26.17 24.61 7.10
N VAL A 229 -26.58 23.83 8.12
CA VAL A 229 -25.84 22.66 8.59
C VAL A 229 -26.55 21.41 8.06
N ALA A 230 -25.78 20.53 7.41
CA ALA A 230 -26.30 19.26 6.91
C ALA A 230 -26.15 18.15 7.96
N GLU A 231 -27.08 17.22 7.97
CA GLU A 231 -26.95 15.97 8.73
C GLU A 231 -25.94 15.04 8.04
N ILE A 232 -25.05 14.39 8.81
CA ILE A 232 -24.02 13.48 8.27
C ILE A 232 -24.66 12.36 7.45
N ARG A 233 -25.79 11.81 7.92
CA ARG A 233 -26.53 10.76 7.20
C ARG A 233 -27.05 11.19 5.81
N SER A 234 -27.22 12.51 5.58
CA SER A 234 -27.74 13.00 4.29
C SER A 234 -26.67 13.05 3.19
N ILE A 235 -25.40 12.84 3.52
CA ILE A 235 -24.28 12.87 2.58
C ILE A 235 -24.20 11.52 1.89
N VAL A 236 -24.69 11.45 0.66
CA VAL A 236 -24.74 10.21 -0.13
C VAL A 236 -23.77 10.27 -1.32
N GLU A 237 -23.45 11.46 -1.81
CA GLU A 237 -22.61 11.70 -2.98
C GLU A 237 -21.45 12.67 -2.65
N GLU A 238 -20.49 12.80 -3.58
CA GLU A 238 -19.43 13.80 -3.44
C GLU A 238 -20.00 15.22 -3.53
N GLU A 239 -19.83 15.98 -2.45
CA GLU A 239 -20.19 17.39 -2.39
C GLU A 239 -18.94 18.28 -2.38
N SER A 240 -18.96 19.36 -3.13
CA SER A 240 -17.83 20.28 -3.23
C SER A 240 -17.64 21.15 -1.98
N SER A 241 -18.69 21.36 -1.19
CA SER A 241 -18.65 22.12 0.06
C SER A 241 -19.88 21.78 0.90
N ILE A 242 -19.67 21.40 2.14
CA ILE A 242 -20.72 21.07 3.10
C ILE A 242 -20.34 21.61 4.48
N ILE A 243 -21.32 22.01 5.26
CA ILE A 243 -21.13 22.43 6.64
C ILE A 243 -21.77 21.41 7.57
N LEU A 244 -20.97 20.93 8.51
CA LEU A 244 -21.37 19.94 9.49
C LEU A 244 -21.16 20.47 10.90
N GLU A 245 -22.01 20.04 11.80
CA GLU A 245 -21.80 20.16 13.25
C GLU A 245 -21.79 18.78 13.89
N GLY A 246 -20.84 18.54 14.77
CA GLY A 246 -20.79 17.24 15.42
C GLY A 246 -19.84 17.17 16.60
N TYR A 247 -19.98 16.09 17.34
CA TYR A 247 -19.16 15.72 18.48
C TYR A 247 -17.92 14.96 18.01
N VAL A 248 -16.75 15.44 18.43
CA VAL A 248 -15.46 14.81 18.13
C VAL A 248 -15.21 13.63 19.07
N PHE A 249 -15.17 12.42 18.55
CA PHE A 249 -14.96 11.22 19.37
C PHE A 249 -13.58 10.57 19.18
N ALA A 250 -12.81 10.98 18.15
CA ALA A 250 -11.42 10.58 17.98
C ALA A 250 -10.63 11.67 17.25
N THR A 251 -9.36 11.86 17.62
CA THR A 251 -8.42 12.79 16.97
C THR A 251 -7.05 12.15 16.87
N GLU A 252 -6.36 12.37 15.75
CA GLU A 252 -4.98 11.93 15.51
C GLU A 252 -4.23 12.99 14.69
N ILE A 253 -3.00 13.31 15.06
CA ILE A 253 -2.12 14.21 14.31
C ILE A 253 -0.92 13.41 13.82
N LYS A 254 -0.64 13.49 12.51
CA LYS A 254 0.48 12.82 11.84
C LYS A 254 1.36 13.86 11.16
N ILE A 255 2.66 13.78 11.34
CA ILE A 255 3.60 14.58 10.56
C ILE A 255 3.95 13.79 9.29
N LEU A 256 3.67 14.38 8.15
CA LEU A 256 3.94 13.79 6.84
C LEU A 256 5.41 13.96 6.47
N LYS A 257 5.88 13.15 5.51
CA LYS A 257 7.25 13.25 4.96
C LYS A 257 7.56 14.62 4.35
N SER A 258 6.56 15.38 3.96
CA SER A 258 6.66 16.76 3.47
C SER A 258 6.88 17.81 4.58
N GLY A 259 6.91 17.41 5.86
CA GLY A 259 6.96 18.31 7.00
C GLY A 259 5.60 18.87 7.42
N ARG A 260 4.53 18.69 6.62
CA ARG A 260 3.19 19.21 6.95
C ARG A 260 2.49 18.29 7.95
N ALA A 261 1.73 18.86 8.87
CA ALA A 261 0.87 18.10 9.77
C ALA A 261 -0.46 17.75 9.09
N LEU A 262 -0.93 16.54 9.31
CA LEU A 262 -2.25 16.06 8.96
C LEU A 262 -3.02 15.78 10.25
N LEU A 263 -4.10 16.53 10.49
CA LEU A 263 -5.05 16.26 11.55
C LEU A 263 -6.18 15.39 10.96
N GLU A 264 -6.36 14.21 11.52
CA GLU A 264 -7.49 13.32 11.26
C GLU A 264 -8.38 13.29 12.49
N PHE A 265 -9.65 13.58 12.33
CA PHE A 265 -10.61 13.52 13.44
C PHE A 265 -11.95 12.98 12.98
N LYS A 266 -12.62 12.28 13.89
CA LYS A 266 -13.92 11.67 13.62
C LYS A 266 -14.99 12.43 14.38
N VAL A 267 -16.05 12.80 13.66
CA VAL A 267 -17.21 13.53 14.19
C VAL A 267 -18.48 12.72 13.99
N THR A 268 -19.42 12.89 14.89
CA THR A 268 -20.78 12.36 14.78
C THR A 268 -21.78 13.44 15.20
N ASP A 269 -22.87 13.52 14.45
CA ASP A 269 -24.05 14.31 14.82
C ASP A 269 -25.16 13.42 15.40
N TYR A 270 -24.81 12.16 15.75
CA TYR A 270 -25.69 11.08 16.21
C TYR A 270 -26.64 10.53 15.15
N THR A 271 -26.61 11.03 13.90
CA THR A 271 -27.30 10.42 12.77
C THR A 271 -26.39 9.45 12.03
N ASP A 272 -25.10 9.81 11.94
CA ASP A 272 -24.00 9.01 11.37
C ASP A 272 -22.65 9.56 11.84
N SER A 273 -21.54 9.04 11.29
CA SER A 273 -20.19 9.48 11.62
C SER A 273 -19.35 9.71 10.37
N LEU A 274 -18.48 10.74 10.41
CA LEU A 274 -17.59 11.09 9.31
C LEU A 274 -16.17 11.30 9.79
N MET A 275 -15.18 10.90 8.97
CA MET A 275 -13.78 11.21 9.19
C MET A 275 -13.39 12.46 8.40
N ILE A 276 -12.87 13.46 9.11
CA ILE A 276 -12.41 14.71 8.53
C ILE A 276 -10.89 14.75 8.57
N LYS A 277 -10.30 15.21 7.47
CA LYS A 277 -8.86 15.35 7.30
C LYS A 277 -8.51 16.79 6.99
N MET A 278 -7.59 17.35 7.76
CA MET A 278 -7.13 18.72 7.56
C MET A 278 -5.61 18.77 7.54
N PHE A 279 -5.06 19.45 6.55
CA PHE A 279 -3.62 19.66 6.43
C PHE A 279 -3.22 21.02 6.99
N SER A 280 -2.11 21.09 7.72
CA SER A 280 -1.54 22.36 8.13
C SER A 280 -1.13 23.20 6.91
N ARG A 281 -1.36 24.50 6.98
CA ARG A 281 -0.91 25.47 5.98
C ARG A 281 0.49 25.97 6.29
N GLY A 282 0.86 25.99 7.58
CA GLY A 282 2.16 26.40 8.11
C GLY A 282 2.38 25.79 9.48
N ASP A 283 3.55 26.09 10.07
CA ASP A 283 3.93 25.58 11.39
C ASP A 283 3.06 26.14 12.52
N ASP A 284 2.49 27.34 12.33
CA ASP A 284 1.59 28.00 13.30
C ASP A 284 0.25 27.27 13.49
N ASP A 285 -0.16 26.45 12.53
CA ASP A 285 -1.42 25.71 12.61
C ASP A 285 -1.32 24.51 13.58
N VAL A 286 -0.13 23.94 13.77
CA VAL A 286 0.04 22.72 14.57
C VAL A 286 -0.39 22.90 16.03
N PRO A 287 0.01 23.97 16.75
CA PRO A 287 -0.45 24.22 18.12
C PRO A 287 -1.98 24.41 18.22
N MET A 288 -2.60 24.92 17.16
CA MET A 288 -4.05 25.06 17.12
C MET A 288 -4.75 23.73 16.83
N MET A 289 -4.17 22.89 15.96
CA MET A 289 -4.66 21.53 15.72
C MET A 289 -4.62 20.66 16.98
N GLU A 290 -3.59 20.85 17.83
CA GLU A 290 -3.45 20.14 19.10
C GLU A 290 -4.52 20.52 20.14
N GLN A 291 -5.19 21.66 19.96
CA GLN A 291 -6.28 22.08 20.83
C GLN A 291 -7.57 21.30 20.54
N LEU A 292 -7.73 20.73 19.33
CA LEU A 292 -8.87 19.89 19.02
C LEU A 292 -8.76 18.55 19.74
N LYS A 293 -9.68 18.31 20.68
CA LYS A 293 -9.67 17.11 21.52
C LYS A 293 -10.99 16.35 21.43
N LYS A 294 -10.91 15.06 21.67
CA LYS A 294 -12.09 14.24 21.93
C LYS A 294 -12.98 14.92 22.97
N GLY A 295 -14.27 14.99 22.69
CA GLY A 295 -15.24 15.58 23.57
C GLY A 295 -15.66 17.01 23.21
N MET A 296 -15.07 17.59 22.19
CA MET A 296 -15.47 18.90 21.69
C MET A 296 -16.61 18.79 20.69
N TRP A 297 -17.49 19.81 20.68
CA TRP A 297 -18.46 20.00 19.61
C TRP A 297 -17.89 20.99 18.62
N VAL A 298 -17.88 20.62 17.34
CA VAL A 298 -17.24 21.41 16.28
C VAL A 298 -18.22 21.70 15.15
N ARG A 299 -18.01 22.84 14.49
CA ARG A 299 -18.60 23.17 13.19
C ARG A 299 -17.47 23.20 12.16
N VAL A 300 -17.62 22.45 11.12
CA VAL A 300 -16.63 22.27 10.03
C VAL A 300 -17.27 22.41 8.68
#